data_dcd726d84d8156dfd2a9f08bbb61278c
#
_entry.id   dcd726d84d8156dfd2a9f08bbb61278c
#
_cell.length_a   1.000
_cell.length_b   1.000
_cell.length_c   1.000
_cell.angle_alpha   90.00
_cell.angle_beta   90.00
_cell.angle_gamma   90.00
#
_symmetry.space_group_name_H-M   'P 1'
#
loop_
_entity.id
_entity.type
_entity.pdbx_description
1 polymer ?
#
loop_
_entity_poly.entity_id
_entity_poly.type
_entity_poly.pdbx_seq_one_letter_code
_entity_poly.pdbx_strand_id
1 'polypeptide(L)'
;GDLVVFDMDDYKENMIKRIIAVGGDTVLIKDGNVYVNGELVHEDYIQGYTDGYVYMSVPTDSVFVMGDNREKSIDSRRFGTVKKDDIYGKVLLRYFPFNKITIFG
;
A
#
# COMPACT_ATOMS: atom_id res chain seq x y z
N GLY A 1 -4.64 1.98 -7.56
CA GLY A 1 -5.07 1.23 -6.42
C GLY A 1 -5.93 2.00 -5.44
N ASP A 2 -6.71 1.24 -4.70
CA ASP A 2 -7.57 1.81 -3.69
C ASP A 2 -6.75 2.29 -2.50
N LEU A 3 -7.26 3.31 -1.83
CA LEU A 3 -6.72 3.75 -0.55
C LEU A 3 -7.41 2.99 0.57
N VAL A 4 -6.65 2.62 1.58
CA VAL A 4 -7.18 1.93 2.75
C VAL A 4 -6.67 2.60 4.01
N VAL A 5 -7.48 2.53 5.05
CA VAL A 5 -7.08 2.94 6.39
C VAL A 5 -7.12 1.72 7.29
N PHE A 6 -6.08 1.54 8.06
CA PHE A 6 -6.03 0.45 9.01
C PHE A 6 -5.17 0.81 10.21
N ASP A 7 -5.42 0.14 11.32
CA ASP A 7 -4.60 0.23 12.52
C ASP A 7 -3.63 -0.92 12.54
N MET A 8 -2.41 -0.62 12.93
CA MET A 8 -1.43 -1.64 13.29
C MET A 8 -1.12 -1.50 14.76
N ASP A 9 -1.12 -2.62 15.46
CA ASP A 9 -0.93 -2.62 16.90
C ASP A 9 0.40 -2.00 17.33
N ASP A 10 1.40 -2.10 16.48
CA ASP A 10 2.73 -1.55 16.75
C ASP A 10 2.85 -0.06 16.45
N TYR A 11 1.82 0.55 15.87
CA TYR A 11 1.80 1.96 15.51
C TYR A 11 0.59 2.62 16.14
N LYS A 12 0.79 3.78 16.73
CA LYS A 12 -0.25 4.46 17.52
C LYS A 12 -1.28 5.22 16.69
N GLU A 13 -1.02 5.37 15.40
CA GLU A 13 -1.89 6.15 14.54
C GLU A 13 -2.49 5.26 13.44
N ASN A 14 -3.68 5.65 12.98
CA ASN A 14 -4.26 5.03 11.81
C ASN A 14 -3.36 5.29 10.60
N MET A 15 -3.20 4.27 9.80
CA MET A 15 -2.39 4.36 8.59
C MET A 15 -3.28 4.48 7.36
N ILE A 16 -2.97 5.46 6.53
CA ILE A 16 -3.61 5.63 5.22
C ILE A 16 -2.59 5.22 4.17
N LYS A 17 -2.88 4.15 3.45
CA LYS A 17 -1.97 3.61 2.45
C LYS A 17 -2.73 3.27 1.19
N ARG A 18 -1.99 3.22 0.08
CA ARG A 18 -2.53 2.81 -1.22
C ARG A 18 -2.21 1.36 -1.46
N ILE A 19 -3.19 0.59 -1.91
CA ILE A 19 -2.96 -0.80 -2.31
C ILE A 19 -2.22 -0.79 -3.64
N ILE A 20 -1.03 -1.35 -3.64
CA ILE A 20 -0.18 -1.47 -4.83
C ILE A 20 -0.38 -2.81 -5.51
N ALA A 21 -0.51 -3.87 -4.73
CA ALA A 21 -0.64 -5.22 -5.26
C ALA A 21 -1.51 -6.05 -4.34
N VAL A 22 -2.13 -7.07 -4.91
CA VAL A 22 -3.04 -7.97 -4.20
C VAL A 22 -2.51 -9.41 -4.26
N GLY A 23 -3.17 -10.28 -3.54
CA GLY A 23 -2.77 -11.68 -3.47
C GLY A 23 -2.54 -12.31 -4.84
N GLY A 24 -1.41 -12.98 -4.99
CA GLY A 24 -0.97 -13.58 -6.23
C GLY A 24 -0.07 -12.70 -7.09
N ASP A 25 -0.03 -11.39 -6.81
CA ASP A 25 0.84 -10.49 -7.58
C ASP A 25 2.28 -10.59 -7.10
N THR A 26 3.21 -10.30 -8.02
CA THR A 26 4.63 -10.14 -7.72
C THR A 26 4.96 -8.66 -7.70
N VAL A 27 5.64 -8.22 -6.64
CA VAL A 27 6.08 -6.83 -6.49
C VAL A 27 7.60 -6.78 -6.60
N LEU A 28 8.08 -5.89 -7.44
CA LEU A 28 9.50 -5.54 -7.52
C LEU A 28 9.65 -4.04 -7.34
N ILE A 29 10.44 -3.64 -6.36
CA ILE A 29 10.83 -2.24 -6.18
C ILE A 29 12.34 -2.17 -6.37
N LYS A 30 12.76 -1.33 -7.31
CA LYS A 30 14.17 -1.21 -7.67
C LYS A 30 14.41 0.14 -8.35
N ASP A 31 15.47 0.80 -7.96
CA ASP A 31 15.93 2.05 -8.58
C ASP A 31 14.83 3.12 -8.66
N GLY A 32 14.01 3.23 -7.63
CA GLY A 32 12.94 4.21 -7.55
C GLY A 32 11.67 3.84 -8.27
N ASN A 33 11.61 2.67 -8.89
CA ASN A 33 10.45 2.22 -9.66
C ASN A 33 9.75 1.05 -8.98
N VAL A 34 8.43 1.00 -9.17
CA VAL A 34 7.60 -0.09 -8.68
C VAL A 34 7.04 -0.85 -9.87
N TYR A 35 7.23 -2.16 -9.85
CA TYR A 35 6.74 -3.07 -10.88
C TYR A 35 5.78 -4.06 -10.23
N VAL A 36 4.64 -4.29 -10.87
CA VAL A 36 3.69 -5.32 -10.44
C VAL A 36 3.53 -6.30 -11.60
N ASN A 37 3.82 -7.56 -11.34
CA ASN A 37 3.79 -8.61 -12.35
C ASN A 37 4.66 -8.27 -13.56
N GLY A 38 5.80 -7.63 -13.32
CA GLY A 38 6.75 -7.26 -14.36
C GLY A 38 6.44 -5.98 -15.11
N GLU A 39 5.33 -5.32 -14.80
CA GLU A 39 4.94 -4.08 -15.45
C GLU A 39 5.18 -2.88 -14.55
N LEU A 40 5.77 -1.83 -15.12
CA LEU A 40 6.00 -0.59 -14.39
C LEU A 40 4.66 0.05 -14.03
N VAL A 41 4.47 0.34 -12.75
CA VAL A 41 3.27 1.02 -12.28
C VAL A 41 3.42 2.51 -12.55
N HIS A 42 2.41 3.08 -13.19
CA HIS A 42 2.37 4.51 -13.45
C HIS A 42 1.81 5.22 -12.21
N GLU A 43 2.64 6.04 -11.59
CA GLU A 43 2.34 6.59 -10.28
C GLU A 43 2.33 8.12 -10.28
N ASP A 44 1.22 8.71 -10.69
CA ASP A 44 1.06 10.17 -10.73
C ASP A 44 0.86 10.80 -9.36
N TYR A 45 0.49 9.99 -8.37
CA TYR A 45 0.05 10.45 -7.05
C TYR A 45 1.17 10.49 -6.02
N ILE A 46 2.34 9.99 -6.33
CA ILE A 46 3.40 9.88 -5.33
C ILE A 46 4.16 11.17 -5.15
N GLN A 47 4.71 11.32 -3.96
CA GLN A 47 5.64 12.37 -3.59
C GLN A 47 6.94 11.73 -3.14
N GLY A 48 8.04 12.25 -3.64
CA GLY A 48 9.36 11.79 -3.28
C GLY A 48 9.80 10.53 -3.99
N TYR A 49 11.00 10.09 -3.66
CA TYR A 49 11.65 8.95 -4.28
C TYR A 49 11.26 7.66 -3.56
N THR A 50 10.93 6.62 -4.32
CA THR A 50 10.67 5.29 -3.77
C THR A 50 12.00 4.58 -3.60
N ASP A 51 12.54 4.58 -2.40
CA ASP A 51 13.81 3.90 -2.11
C ASP A 51 13.60 2.44 -1.77
N GLY A 52 14.74 1.73 -1.67
CA GLY A 52 14.78 0.36 -1.25
C GLY A 52 14.65 -0.64 -2.39
N TYR A 53 14.82 -1.90 -2.03
CA TYR A 53 14.67 -3.02 -2.93
C TYR A 53 13.71 -4.03 -2.33
N VAL A 54 12.71 -4.42 -3.11
CA VAL A 54 11.74 -5.45 -2.73
C VAL A 54 11.51 -6.35 -3.92
N TYR A 55 11.53 -7.65 -3.68
CA TYR A 55 11.10 -8.62 -4.67
C TYR A 55 10.35 -9.73 -3.96
N MET A 56 9.04 -9.77 -4.12
CA MET A 56 8.22 -10.73 -3.40
C MET A 56 6.92 -11.03 -4.11
N SER A 57 6.34 -12.19 -3.78
CA SER A 57 4.97 -12.53 -4.17
C SER A 57 4.05 -12.23 -2.99
N VAL A 58 2.93 -11.57 -3.27
CA VAL A 58 1.94 -11.25 -2.25
C VAL A 58 1.12 -12.49 -1.92
N PRO A 59 1.02 -12.89 -0.65
CA PRO A 59 0.16 -14.03 -0.27
C PRO A 59 -1.30 -13.80 -0.66
N THR A 60 -2.02 -14.88 -0.91
CA THR A 60 -3.39 -14.81 -1.45
C THR A 60 -4.38 -14.05 -0.57
N ASP A 61 -4.13 -14.01 0.73
CA ASP A 61 -5.00 -13.34 1.70
C ASP A 61 -4.51 -11.94 2.08
N SER A 62 -3.56 -11.41 1.35
CA SER A 62 -2.85 -10.19 1.75
C SER A 62 -2.81 -9.17 0.63
N VAL A 63 -2.37 -7.96 0.98
CA VAL A 63 -2.11 -6.87 0.05
C VAL A 63 -0.76 -6.25 0.37
N PHE A 64 -0.16 -5.63 -0.63
CA PHE A 64 1.03 -4.82 -0.48
C PHE A 64 0.61 -3.36 -0.57
N VAL A 65 0.92 -2.58 0.45
CA VAL A 65 0.48 -1.19 0.55
C VAL A 65 1.67 -0.26 0.64
N MET A 66 1.51 0.93 0.08
CA MET A 66 2.54 1.98 0.15
C MET A 66 1.89 3.32 0.39
N GLY A 67 2.58 4.17 1.15
CA GLY A 67 2.17 5.56 1.30
C GLY A 67 2.53 6.36 0.06
N ASP A 68 1.73 7.36 -0.25
CA ASP A 68 1.99 8.22 -1.42
C ASP A 68 3.21 9.12 -1.19
N ASN A 69 3.46 9.51 0.05
CA ASN A 69 4.71 10.21 0.40
C ASN A 69 5.80 9.16 0.65
N ARG A 70 6.49 8.77 -0.40
CA ARG A 70 7.40 7.62 -0.41
C ARG A 70 8.59 7.76 0.53
N GLU A 71 9.06 8.97 0.75
CA GLU A 71 10.24 9.18 1.60
C GLU A 71 9.90 9.18 3.08
N LYS A 72 8.65 9.44 3.44
CA LYS A 72 8.24 9.56 4.84
C LYS A 72 7.27 8.48 5.30
N SER A 73 6.90 7.57 4.40
CA SER A 73 5.93 6.54 4.74
C SER A 73 6.58 5.32 5.35
N ILE A 74 5.94 4.79 6.39
CA ILE A 74 6.19 3.45 6.88
C ILE A 74 5.11 2.58 6.27
N ASP A 75 5.49 1.63 5.44
CA ASP A 75 4.54 0.83 4.67
C ASP A 75 5.06 -0.60 4.44
N SER A 76 4.47 -1.31 3.47
CA SER A 76 4.83 -2.72 3.23
C SER A 76 6.29 -2.93 2.87
N ARG A 77 7.00 -1.92 2.40
CA ARG A 77 8.45 -2.01 2.22
C ARG A 77 9.17 -2.32 3.53
N ARG A 78 8.55 -1.95 4.65
CA ARG A 78 9.13 -2.09 5.97
C ARG A 78 8.47 -3.20 6.78
N PHE A 79 7.14 -3.23 6.85
CA PHE A 79 6.45 -4.20 7.70
C PHE A 79 5.88 -5.40 6.95
N GLY A 80 6.04 -5.45 5.62
CA GLY A 80 5.55 -6.57 4.84
C GLY A 80 4.10 -6.42 4.43
N THR A 81 3.51 -7.50 3.92
CA THR A 81 2.14 -7.49 3.46
C THR A 81 1.15 -7.40 4.62
N VAL A 82 -0.03 -6.88 4.34
CA VAL A 82 -1.10 -6.74 5.32
C VAL A 82 -2.22 -7.70 4.93
N LYS A 83 -2.71 -8.46 5.89
CA LYS A 83 -3.82 -9.38 5.63
C LYS A 83 -5.10 -8.59 5.38
N LYS A 84 -5.89 -9.05 4.42
CA LYS A 84 -7.17 -8.43 4.10
C LYS A 84 -8.10 -8.34 5.30
N ASP A 85 -8.09 -9.35 6.15
CA ASP A 85 -8.92 -9.36 7.35
C ASP A 85 -8.56 -8.22 8.30
N ASP A 86 -7.29 -7.87 8.39
CA ASP A 86 -6.86 -6.76 9.23
C ASP A 86 -7.37 -5.42 8.72
N ILE A 87 -7.46 -5.26 7.40
CA ILE A 87 -7.99 -4.04 6.80
C ILE A 87 -9.50 -3.97 7.01
N TYR A 88 -10.23 -5.00 6.60
CA TYR A 88 -11.69 -4.99 6.64
C TYR A 88 -12.25 -5.04 8.06
N GLY A 89 -11.51 -5.61 8.97
CA GLY A 89 -11.92 -5.68 10.37
C GLY A 89 -11.67 -4.42 11.16
N LYS A 90 -10.91 -3.47 10.62
CA LYS A 90 -10.47 -2.28 11.34
C LYS A 90 -11.15 -1.01 10.85
N VAL A 91 -10.82 -0.56 9.65
CA VAL A 91 -11.32 0.69 9.11
C VAL A 91 -11.57 0.50 7.62
N LEU A 92 -12.68 1.05 7.16
CA LEU A 92 -12.95 1.11 5.73
C LEU A 92 -12.73 2.52 5.23
N LEU A 93 -12.10 2.60 4.07
CA LEU A 93 -11.88 3.85 3.40
C LEU A 93 -12.43 3.73 1.99
N ARG A 94 -13.29 4.67 1.62
CA ARG A 94 -13.77 4.76 0.26
C ARG A 94 -13.06 5.87 -0.47
N TYR A 95 -12.76 5.58 -1.71
CA TYR A 95 -12.14 6.52 -2.60
C TYR A 95 -13.19 7.05 -3.57
N PHE A 96 -13.31 8.37 -3.64
CA PHE A 96 -14.30 9.02 -4.49
C PHE A 96 -13.65 9.57 -5.77
N PRO A 97 -14.43 9.75 -6.85
CA PRO A 97 -13.89 10.19 -8.13
C PRO A 97 -13.13 11.51 -8.10
N PHE A 98 -13.38 12.34 -7.12
CA PHE A 98 -12.69 13.62 -6.96
C PHE A 98 -11.55 13.54 -5.97
N ASN A 99 -11.03 12.37 -5.73
CA ASN A 99 -9.91 12.08 -4.85
C ASN A 99 -10.13 12.44 -3.38
N LYS A 100 -11.37 12.58 -2.97
CA LYS A 100 -11.68 12.71 -1.55
C LYS A 100 -11.75 11.34 -0.92
N ILE A 101 -11.33 11.29 0.32
CA ILE A 101 -11.32 10.08 1.09
C ILE A 101 -12.38 10.18 2.16
N THR A 102 -13.24 9.18 2.24
CA THR A 102 -14.24 9.09 3.29
C THR A 102 -13.95 7.86 4.14
N ILE A 103 -13.87 8.05 5.43
CA ILE A 103 -13.59 7.00 6.39
C ILE A 103 -14.90 6.47 6.95
N PHE A 104 -15.04 5.14 6.92
CA PHE A 104 -16.17 4.44 7.52
C PHE A 104 -15.60 3.56 8.63
N GLY A 105 -15.91 3.92 9.82
CA GLY A 105 -15.42 3.18 10.97
C GLY A 105 -16.41 2.21 11.53
#